data_b5fe73f5daaeafbaaa7a8fa3523946a0
#
_entry.id   b5fe73f5daaeafbaaa7a8fa3523946a0
#
_cell.length_a   1.000
_cell.length_b   1.000
_cell.length_c   1.000
_cell.angle_alpha   90.00
_cell.angle_beta   90.00
_cell.angle_gamma   90.00
#
_symmetry.space_group_name_H-M   'P 1'
#
loop_
_entity.id
_entity.type
_entity.pdbx_description
1 polymer ?
#
loop_
_entity_poly.entity_id
_entity_poly.type
_entity_poly.pdbx_seq_one_letter_code
_entity_poly.pdbx_strand_id
1 'polypeptide(L)'
;AVLLTMAAIDIDVRRLPDRLTKPLVPASVLGTGLVALVTGSGGDWVRGVLGGVVLGVVYLVLALLGRGTGLGLGDVKLAPSLGVLLAFHGWAAMVLASVLAFVSAGVFGLVLIALRRADRRSTLAFGPHMIGAAMLVLAAPGLGWVVGLSSSG
;
A
#
# COMPACT_ATOMS: atom_id res chain seq x y z
N ALA A 1 6.86 -7.70 -10.69
CA ALA A 1 7.88 -6.99 -11.48
C ALA A 1 7.65 -5.47 -11.47
N VAL A 2 6.47 -4.99 -11.89
CA VAL A 2 6.17 -3.54 -11.96
C VAL A 2 6.26 -2.86 -10.57
N LEU A 3 5.73 -3.47 -9.53
CA LEU A 3 5.79 -2.93 -8.16
C LEU A 3 7.23 -2.85 -7.63
N LEU A 4 8.05 -3.86 -7.92
CA LEU A 4 9.47 -3.86 -7.55
C LEU A 4 10.25 -2.78 -8.30
N THR A 5 9.97 -2.61 -9.58
CA THR A 5 10.57 -1.55 -10.38
C THR A 5 10.18 -0.18 -9.86
N MET A 6 8.92 0.01 -9.48
CA MET A 6 8.44 1.27 -8.89
C MET A 6 9.06 1.54 -7.52
N ALA A 7 9.23 0.50 -6.70
CA ALA A 7 9.93 0.64 -5.41
C ALA A 7 11.39 1.05 -5.62
N ALA A 8 12.09 0.47 -6.59
CA ALA A 8 13.46 0.83 -6.92
C ALA A 8 13.56 2.29 -7.42
N ILE A 9 12.63 2.71 -8.27
CA ILE A 9 12.59 4.09 -8.78
C ILE A 9 12.28 5.09 -7.65
N ASP A 10 11.39 4.74 -6.71
CA ASP A 10 11.04 5.60 -5.59
C ASP A 10 12.22 5.80 -4.62
N ILE A 11 13.05 4.76 -4.44
CA ILE A 11 14.28 4.85 -3.64
C ILE A 11 15.31 5.77 -4.33
N ASP A 12 15.44 5.68 -5.64
CA ASP A 12 16.47 6.42 -6.41
C ASP A 12 16.07 7.89 -6.63
N VAL A 13 14.82 8.14 -6.99
CA VAL A 13 14.36 9.47 -7.45
C VAL A 13 13.57 10.20 -6.36
N ARG A 14 13.21 9.54 -5.25
CA ARG A 14 12.36 10.05 -4.16
C ARG A 14 11.03 10.65 -4.64
N ARG A 15 10.61 10.31 -5.87
CA ARG A 15 9.33 10.72 -6.45
C ARG A 15 8.85 9.63 -7.41
N LEU A 16 7.71 9.04 -7.11
CA LEU A 16 7.02 8.16 -8.06
C LEU A 16 6.56 9.01 -9.27
N PRO A 17 7.01 8.71 -10.49
CA PRO A 17 6.58 9.46 -11.66
C PRO A 17 5.08 9.24 -11.89
N ASP A 18 4.33 10.33 -12.02
CA ASP A 18 2.88 10.33 -12.24
C ASP A 18 2.45 9.45 -13.43
N ARG A 19 3.32 9.30 -14.41
CA ARG A 19 3.07 8.48 -15.59
C ARG A 19 2.96 6.99 -15.28
N LEU A 20 3.59 6.52 -14.21
CA LEU A 20 3.56 5.12 -13.79
C LEU A 20 2.48 4.83 -12.74
N THR A 21 2.18 5.82 -11.88
CA THR A 21 1.13 5.66 -10.84
C THR A 21 -0.28 5.84 -11.37
N LYS A 22 -0.49 6.72 -12.34
CA LYS A 22 -1.82 6.95 -12.94
C LYS A 22 -2.46 5.68 -13.53
N PRO A 23 -1.76 4.84 -14.31
CA PRO A 23 -2.35 3.62 -14.86
C PRO A 23 -2.46 2.48 -13.85
N LEU A 24 -1.82 2.60 -12.67
CA LEU A 24 -1.76 1.50 -11.70
C LEU A 24 -3.12 1.23 -11.05
N VAL A 25 -3.91 2.27 -10.76
CA VAL A 25 -5.26 2.12 -10.19
C VAL A 25 -6.20 1.42 -11.18
N PRO A 26 -6.38 1.91 -12.40
CA PRO A 26 -7.23 1.19 -13.36
C PRO A 26 -6.69 -0.20 -13.68
N ALA A 27 -5.38 -0.39 -13.74
CA ALA A 27 -4.78 -1.70 -13.98
C ALA A 27 -5.08 -2.69 -12.83
N SER A 28 -5.03 -2.26 -11.58
CA SER A 28 -5.38 -3.11 -10.44
C SER A 28 -6.87 -3.45 -10.40
N VAL A 29 -7.74 -2.48 -10.69
CA VAL A 29 -9.20 -2.70 -10.76
C VAL A 29 -9.57 -3.65 -11.89
N LEU A 30 -9.03 -3.44 -13.09
CA LEU A 30 -9.28 -4.29 -14.25
C LEU A 30 -8.68 -5.69 -14.08
N GLY A 31 -7.46 -5.78 -13.56
CA GLY A 31 -6.78 -7.06 -13.33
C GLY A 31 -7.53 -7.92 -12.30
N THR A 32 -7.91 -7.35 -11.18
CA THR A 32 -8.71 -8.06 -10.16
C THR A 32 -10.12 -8.37 -10.68
N GLY A 33 -10.70 -7.48 -11.52
CA GLY A 33 -11.99 -7.71 -12.16
C GLY A 33 -11.96 -8.89 -13.11
N LEU A 34 -10.88 -9.04 -13.89
CA LEU A 34 -10.69 -10.16 -14.80
C LEU A 34 -10.58 -11.49 -14.02
N VAL A 35 -9.80 -11.49 -12.94
CA VAL A 35 -9.68 -12.63 -12.03
C VAL A 35 -11.04 -12.98 -11.44
N ALA A 36 -11.79 -11.99 -10.96
CA ALA A 36 -13.12 -12.20 -10.40
C ALA A 36 -14.13 -12.78 -11.39
N LEU A 37 -14.06 -12.38 -12.65
CA LEU A 37 -14.89 -12.94 -13.73
C LEU A 37 -14.56 -14.41 -14.00
N VAL A 38 -13.28 -14.76 -14.01
CA VAL A 38 -12.83 -16.14 -14.26
C VAL A 38 -13.14 -17.05 -13.07
N THR A 39 -13.00 -16.54 -11.85
CA THR A 39 -13.19 -17.34 -10.61
C THR A 39 -14.61 -17.26 -10.05
N GLY A 40 -15.48 -16.41 -10.60
CA GLY A 40 -16.82 -16.18 -10.08
C GLY A 40 -16.87 -15.43 -8.75
N SER A 41 -15.77 -14.75 -8.37
CA SER A 41 -15.61 -14.03 -7.08
C SER A 41 -15.96 -12.55 -7.16
N GLY A 42 -17.13 -12.23 -7.70
CA GLY A 42 -17.59 -10.82 -7.84
C GLY A 42 -17.66 -10.06 -6.51
N GLY A 43 -18.00 -10.73 -5.42
CA GLY A 43 -17.99 -10.14 -4.08
C GLY A 43 -16.60 -9.70 -3.62
N ASP A 44 -15.58 -10.48 -3.94
CA ASP A 44 -14.19 -10.14 -3.63
C ASP A 44 -13.71 -8.92 -4.42
N TRP A 45 -14.17 -8.80 -5.66
CA TRP A 45 -13.87 -7.64 -6.48
C TRP A 45 -14.49 -6.36 -5.92
N VAL A 46 -15.77 -6.41 -5.54
CA VAL A 46 -16.43 -5.26 -4.89
C VAL A 46 -15.70 -4.85 -3.62
N ARG A 47 -15.33 -5.84 -2.79
CA ARG A 47 -14.51 -5.61 -1.59
C ARG A 47 -13.17 -4.97 -1.94
N GLY A 48 -12.50 -5.43 -3.00
CA GLY A 48 -11.25 -4.85 -3.49
C GLY A 48 -11.41 -3.38 -3.86
N VAL A 49 -12.41 -3.04 -4.67
CA VAL A 49 -12.69 -1.66 -5.07
C VAL A 49 -12.98 -0.77 -3.84
N LEU A 50 -13.82 -1.26 -2.92
CA LEU A 50 -14.10 -0.54 -1.68
C LEU A 50 -12.84 -0.33 -0.84
N GLY A 51 -11.99 -1.35 -0.71
CA GLY A 51 -10.70 -1.25 -0.04
C GLY A 51 -9.77 -0.22 -0.67
N GLY A 52 -9.76 -0.14 -1.99
CA GLY A 52 -9.02 0.89 -2.72
C GLY A 52 -9.49 2.30 -2.38
N VAL A 53 -10.80 2.51 -2.35
CA VAL A 53 -11.40 3.80 -1.97
C VAL A 53 -11.07 4.13 -0.51
N VAL A 54 -11.27 3.19 0.40
CA VAL A 54 -11.01 3.39 1.84
C VAL A 54 -9.55 3.73 2.07
N LEU A 55 -8.62 2.95 1.52
CA LEU A 55 -7.20 3.19 1.72
C LEU A 55 -6.76 4.52 1.08
N GLY A 56 -7.26 4.82 -0.11
CA GLY A 56 -7.01 6.09 -0.79
C GLY A 56 -7.47 7.30 0.04
N VAL A 57 -8.68 7.24 0.60
CA VAL A 57 -9.21 8.30 1.46
C VAL A 57 -8.41 8.43 2.75
N VAL A 58 -8.07 7.32 3.41
CA VAL A 58 -7.26 7.33 4.63
C VAL A 58 -5.91 7.99 4.39
N TYR A 59 -5.20 7.61 3.34
CA TYR A 59 -3.90 8.20 3.02
C TYR A 59 -4.00 9.65 2.58
N LEU A 60 -5.07 10.02 1.87
CA LEU A 60 -5.33 11.42 1.52
C LEU A 60 -5.55 12.27 2.77
N VAL A 61 -6.37 11.80 3.70
CA VAL A 61 -6.63 12.51 4.97
C VAL A 61 -5.34 12.63 5.78
N LEU A 62 -4.55 11.56 5.88
CA LEU A 62 -3.26 11.61 6.57
C LEU A 62 -2.29 12.61 5.92
N ALA A 63 -2.24 12.68 4.60
CA ALA A 63 -1.41 13.64 3.89
C ALA A 63 -1.86 15.09 4.12
N LEU A 64 -3.18 15.34 4.15
CA LEU A 64 -3.74 16.66 4.44
C LEU A 64 -3.50 17.09 5.89
N LEU A 65 -3.67 16.16 6.86
CA LEU A 65 -3.40 16.43 8.27
C LEU A 65 -1.91 16.66 8.54
N GLY A 66 -1.04 15.95 7.83
CA GLY A 66 0.41 16.11 7.91
C GLY A 66 0.94 17.42 7.31
N ARG A 67 0.08 18.25 6.72
CA ARG A 67 0.46 19.53 6.08
C ARG A 67 1.67 19.43 5.15
N GLY A 68 1.78 18.32 4.43
CA GLY A 68 2.91 18.06 3.53
C GLY A 68 4.21 17.62 4.20
N THR A 69 4.20 17.41 5.52
CA THR A 69 5.32 16.82 6.25
C THR A 69 5.03 15.36 6.54
N GLY A 70 5.84 14.45 6.00
CA GLY A 70 5.80 13.02 6.32
C GLY A 70 5.32 12.14 5.18
N LEU A 71 4.06 12.22 4.76
CA LEU A 71 3.52 11.37 3.69
C LEU A 71 3.64 12.05 2.33
N GLY A 72 4.30 11.37 1.37
CA GLY A 72 4.45 11.87 0.01
C GLY A 72 3.13 11.80 -0.78
N LEU A 73 2.90 12.77 -1.68
CA LEU A 73 1.74 12.71 -2.61
C LEU A 73 1.78 11.47 -3.53
N GLY A 74 2.97 10.92 -3.76
CA GLY A 74 3.14 9.66 -4.47
C GLY A 74 2.51 8.48 -3.74
N ASP A 75 2.65 8.44 -2.42
CA ASP A 75 2.09 7.38 -1.57
C ASP A 75 0.56 7.42 -1.57
N VAL A 76 -0.02 8.63 -1.54
CA VAL A 76 -1.48 8.82 -1.67
C VAL A 76 -2.02 8.28 -2.98
N LYS A 77 -1.25 8.43 -4.07
CA LYS A 77 -1.64 7.90 -5.39
C LYS A 77 -1.47 6.38 -5.49
N LEU A 78 -0.53 5.81 -4.75
CA LEU A 78 -0.27 4.36 -4.71
C LEU A 78 -1.29 3.62 -3.82
N ALA A 79 -1.76 4.26 -2.76
CA ALA A 79 -2.65 3.67 -1.77
C ALA A 79 -3.92 3.02 -2.35
N PRO A 80 -4.67 3.64 -3.29
CA PRO A 80 -5.85 3.00 -3.87
C PRO A 80 -5.53 1.70 -4.60
N SER A 81 -4.43 1.64 -5.34
CA SER A 81 -4.03 0.43 -6.07
C SER A 81 -3.71 -0.73 -5.14
N LEU A 82 -2.96 -0.45 -4.07
CA LEU A 82 -2.65 -1.44 -3.04
C LEU A 82 -3.91 -1.83 -2.26
N GLY A 83 -4.79 -0.88 -1.99
CA GLY A 83 -6.08 -1.14 -1.34
C GLY A 83 -6.94 -2.12 -2.15
N VAL A 84 -7.03 -1.95 -3.47
CA VAL A 84 -7.74 -2.87 -4.37
C VAL A 84 -7.15 -4.26 -4.28
N LEU A 85 -5.83 -4.40 -4.42
CA LEU A 85 -5.15 -5.70 -4.42
C LEU A 85 -5.27 -6.41 -3.07
N LEU A 86 -5.04 -5.70 -1.98
CA LEU A 86 -5.05 -6.28 -0.64
C LEU A 86 -6.45 -6.64 -0.18
N ALA A 87 -7.42 -5.74 -0.36
CA ALA A 87 -8.80 -6.01 0.04
C ALA A 87 -9.50 -7.05 -0.84
N PHE A 88 -9.05 -7.24 -2.08
CA PHE A 88 -9.49 -8.36 -2.91
C PHE A 88 -9.21 -9.70 -2.20
N HIS A 89 -8.05 -9.83 -1.55
CA HIS A 89 -7.69 -11.01 -0.76
C HIS A 89 -8.32 -11.02 0.64
N GLY A 90 -8.74 -9.89 1.17
CA GLY A 90 -9.44 -9.77 2.44
C GLY A 90 -9.14 -8.45 3.15
N TRP A 91 -10.08 -8.00 3.98
CA TRP A 91 -9.91 -6.82 4.82
C TRP A 91 -8.72 -6.95 5.77
N ALA A 92 -8.50 -8.15 6.30
CA ALA A 92 -7.39 -8.47 7.17
C ALA A 92 -6.03 -8.27 6.49
N ALA A 93 -5.89 -8.70 5.24
CA ALA A 93 -4.68 -8.51 4.46
C ALA A 93 -4.38 -7.01 4.26
N MET A 94 -5.40 -6.20 3.98
CA MET A 94 -5.27 -4.76 3.80
C MET A 94 -4.83 -4.08 5.11
N VAL A 95 -5.48 -4.40 6.22
CA VAL A 95 -5.15 -3.81 7.53
C VAL A 95 -3.75 -4.21 7.96
N LEU A 96 -3.41 -5.50 7.85
CA LEU A 96 -2.10 -6.01 8.23
C LEU A 96 -0.97 -5.37 7.41
N ALA A 97 -1.13 -5.30 6.09
CA ALA A 97 -0.14 -4.66 5.23
C ALA A 97 0.02 -3.16 5.56
N SER A 98 -1.08 -2.47 5.84
CA SER A 98 -1.04 -1.05 6.24
C SER A 98 -0.29 -0.86 7.56
N VAL A 99 -0.59 -1.68 8.57
CA VAL A 99 0.10 -1.64 9.87
C VAL A 99 1.60 -1.92 9.69
N LEU A 100 1.95 -2.97 8.94
CA LEU A 100 3.35 -3.29 8.67
C LEU A 100 4.08 -2.16 7.92
N ALA A 101 3.42 -1.51 6.97
CA ALA A 101 3.98 -0.38 6.24
C ALA A 101 4.27 0.80 7.19
N PHE A 102 3.32 1.14 8.06
CA PHE A 102 3.51 2.21 9.04
C PHE A 102 4.59 1.88 10.07
N VAL A 103 4.60 0.67 10.60
CA VAL A 103 5.60 0.24 11.59
C VAL A 103 7.00 0.24 10.96
N SER A 104 7.17 -0.34 9.78
CA SER A 104 8.48 -0.40 9.11
C SER A 104 9.00 0.99 8.74
N ALA A 105 8.14 1.86 8.21
CA ALA A 105 8.50 3.25 7.90
C ALA A 105 8.82 4.04 9.17
N GLY A 106 8.07 3.85 10.24
CA GLY A 106 8.31 4.49 11.53
C GLY A 106 9.64 4.07 12.14
N VAL A 107 9.93 2.77 12.17
CA VAL A 107 11.22 2.24 12.65
C VAL A 107 12.37 2.77 11.82
N PHE A 108 12.24 2.74 10.49
CA PHE A 108 13.27 3.26 9.59
C PHE A 108 13.51 4.76 9.80
N GLY A 109 12.42 5.53 9.95
CA GLY A 109 12.50 6.96 10.25
C GLY A 109 13.21 7.25 11.58
N LEU A 110 12.89 6.50 12.63
CA LEU A 110 13.55 6.64 13.94
C LEU A 110 15.04 6.29 13.86
N VAL A 111 15.40 5.25 13.11
CA VAL A 111 16.81 4.88 12.92
C VAL A 111 17.56 5.99 12.19
N LEU A 112 16.99 6.57 11.13
CA LEU A 112 17.62 7.69 10.42
C LEU A 112 17.80 8.93 11.31
N ILE A 113 16.83 9.24 12.15
CA ILE A 113 16.92 10.35 13.12
C ILE A 113 18.00 10.05 14.15
N ALA A 114 18.06 8.84 14.69
CA ALA A 114 19.07 8.42 15.66
C ALA A 114 20.48 8.48 15.07
N LEU A 115 20.65 8.14 13.80
CA LEU A 115 21.90 8.26 13.07
C LEU A 115 22.23 9.69 12.60
N ARG A 116 21.39 10.68 12.95
CA ARG A 116 21.51 12.08 12.52
C ARG A 116 21.58 12.25 10.98
N ARG A 117 21.04 11.30 10.23
CA ARG A 117 21.01 11.33 8.76
C ARG A 117 19.72 11.91 8.20
N ALA A 118 18.72 12.16 9.04
CA ALA A 118 17.47 12.78 8.65
C ALA A 118 17.00 13.71 9.77
N ASP A 119 16.43 14.85 9.39
CA ASP A 119 15.71 15.74 10.28
C ASP A 119 14.25 15.32 10.40
N ARG A 120 13.58 15.72 11.50
CA ARG A 120 12.14 15.46 11.71
C ARG A 120 11.24 16.00 10.59
N ARG A 121 11.77 16.86 9.72
CA ARG A 121 11.08 17.45 8.57
C ARG A 121 11.39 16.75 7.24
N SER A 122 12.29 15.76 7.21
CA SER A 122 12.58 15.02 6.00
C SER A 122 11.38 14.14 5.63
N THR A 123 10.90 14.29 4.41
CA THR A 123 9.88 13.41 3.84
C THR A 123 10.51 12.03 3.61
N LEU A 124 10.04 11.04 4.35
CA LEU A 124 10.44 9.65 4.11
C LEU A 124 9.66 9.11 2.90
N ALA A 125 10.36 8.43 2.01
CA ALA A 125 9.73 7.68 0.94
C ALA A 125 8.96 6.50 1.57
N PHE A 126 7.65 6.63 1.69
CA PHE A 126 6.79 5.63 2.32
C PHE A 126 6.45 4.48 1.34
N GLY A 127 6.46 4.78 0.03
CA GLY A 127 6.11 3.84 -1.04
C GLY A 127 6.80 2.48 -0.98
N PRO A 128 8.13 2.40 -0.82
CA PRO A 128 8.83 1.11 -0.71
C PRO A 128 8.36 0.26 0.46
N HIS A 129 8.03 0.89 1.61
CA HIS A 129 7.51 0.20 2.79
C HIS A 129 6.10 -0.33 2.55
N MET A 130 5.24 0.42 1.86
CA MET A 130 3.90 -0.02 1.46
C MET A 130 3.97 -1.22 0.52
N ILE A 131 4.81 -1.14 -0.50
CA ILE A 131 4.98 -2.22 -1.49
C ILE A 131 5.57 -3.45 -0.83
N GLY A 132 6.60 -3.29 -0.01
CA GLY A 132 7.23 -4.37 0.73
C GLY A 132 6.27 -5.08 1.67
N ALA A 133 5.48 -4.33 2.44
CA ALA A 133 4.46 -4.86 3.33
C ALA A 133 3.34 -5.60 2.57
N ALA A 134 2.86 -5.04 1.47
CA ALA A 134 1.86 -5.67 0.62
C ALA A 134 2.37 -6.99 0.04
N MET A 135 3.60 -7.00 -0.49
CA MET A 135 4.23 -8.21 -1.02
C MET A 135 4.42 -9.28 0.05
N LEU A 136 4.85 -8.88 1.25
CA LEU A 136 5.02 -9.80 2.37
C LEU A 136 3.70 -10.46 2.77
N VAL A 137 2.63 -9.69 2.90
CA VAL A 137 1.30 -10.19 3.27
C VAL A 137 0.72 -11.10 2.18
N LEU A 138 0.88 -10.73 0.90
CA LEU A 138 0.38 -11.53 -0.22
C LEU A 138 1.21 -12.81 -0.46
N ALA A 139 2.53 -12.75 -0.22
CA ALA A 139 3.42 -13.90 -0.39
C ALA A 139 3.38 -14.88 0.79
N ALA A 140 2.89 -14.47 1.95
CA ALA A 140 2.82 -15.28 3.17
C ALA A 140 1.36 -15.50 3.61
N PRO A 141 0.59 -16.34 2.91
CA PRO A 141 -0.81 -16.59 3.23
C PRO A 141 -1.02 -17.14 4.65
N GLY A 142 0.01 -17.74 5.26
CA GLY A 142 0.00 -18.17 6.65
C GLY A 142 -0.05 -17.06 7.69
N LEU A 143 0.31 -15.82 7.34
CA LEU A 143 0.24 -14.68 8.26
C LEU A 143 -1.21 -14.30 8.63
N GLY A 144 -2.17 -14.53 7.75
CA GLY A 144 -3.60 -14.36 8.04
C GLY A 144 -4.10 -15.27 9.15
N TRP A 145 -3.54 -16.47 9.30
CA TRP A 145 -3.87 -17.41 10.35
C TRP A 145 -3.31 -16.97 11.72
N VAL A 146 -2.13 -16.36 11.72
CA VAL A 146 -1.46 -15.91 12.96
C VAL A 146 -2.25 -14.76 13.61
N VAL A 147 -2.94 -13.96 12.84
CA VAL A 147 -3.70 -12.80 13.34
C VAL A 147 -5.15 -13.18 13.70
N GLY A 148 -5.56 -14.43 13.51
CA GLY A 148 -6.92 -14.89 13.83
C GLY A 148 -8.03 -14.23 13.00
N LEU A 149 -7.66 -13.59 11.91
CA LEU A 149 -8.55 -12.85 11.02
C LEU A 149 -8.96 -13.67 9.79
N SER A 150 -8.74 -14.98 9.80
CA SER A 150 -9.33 -15.85 8.81
C SER A 150 -10.84 -15.88 9.08
N SER A 151 -11.55 -14.93 8.50
CA SER A 151 -12.99 -14.99 8.46
C SER A 151 -13.40 -16.24 7.72
N SER A 152 -13.94 -17.16 8.46
CA SER A 152 -14.93 -18.11 7.97
C SER A 152 -16.03 -17.34 7.24
N GLY A 153 -16.16 -17.50 5.99
CA GLY A 153 -17.24 -16.93 5.22
C GLY A 153 -16.91 -16.88 3.77
#